data_703dfa6c7d3e0e79d0cfa1e60eb5d336
#
_entry.id   703dfa6c7d3e0e79d0cfa1e60eb5d336
#
_cell.length_a   1.000
_cell.length_b   1.000
_cell.length_c   1.000
_cell.angle_alpha   90.00
_cell.angle_beta   90.00
_cell.angle_gamma   90.00
#
_symmetry.space_group_name_H-M   'P 1'
#
loop_
_entity.id
_entity.type
_entity.pdbx_description
1 polymer ?
#
loop_
_entity_poly.entity_id
_entity_poly.type
_entity_poly.pdbx_seq_one_letter_code
_entity_poly.pdbx_strand_id
1 'polypeptide(L)'
;MSQSDRQKITNKIKEVLFADERIVFAYVFGSFLNSPSYRDIDAGIYLDKIARKDVFDGELEISKKISEACELPIDLIDIKILNFAPGHFLNNVFKNGAVLFSKNEKLLSKIIEETSLNAIANEYFAYQSLKELVPK
;
A
#
# COMPACT_ATOMS: atom_id res chain seq x y z
N MET A 1 -16.74 -15.13 5.41
CA MET A 1 -16.93 -13.77 5.94
C MET A 1 -17.84 -12.97 5.03
N SER A 2 -18.80 -12.30 5.59
CA SER A 2 -19.78 -11.54 4.81
C SER A 2 -19.18 -10.20 4.34
N GLN A 3 -19.84 -9.60 3.34
CA GLN A 3 -19.48 -8.26 2.86
C GLN A 3 -19.60 -7.22 3.96
N SER A 4 -20.61 -7.39 4.83
CA SER A 4 -20.83 -6.51 5.99
C SER A 4 -19.66 -6.57 6.97
N ASP A 5 -19.11 -7.77 7.22
CA ASP A 5 -17.96 -7.95 8.11
C ASP A 5 -16.71 -7.31 7.54
N ARG A 6 -16.49 -7.44 6.24
CA ARG A 6 -15.38 -6.80 5.55
C ARG A 6 -15.46 -5.28 5.67
N GLN A 7 -16.64 -4.72 5.51
CA GLN A 7 -16.85 -3.30 5.62
C GLN A 7 -16.55 -2.78 7.03
N LYS A 8 -16.96 -3.54 8.04
CA LYS A 8 -16.67 -3.21 9.45
C LYS A 8 -15.16 -3.22 9.71
N ILE A 9 -14.46 -4.24 9.21
CA ILE A 9 -13.01 -4.35 9.34
C ILE A 9 -12.33 -3.17 8.63
N THR A 10 -12.74 -2.88 7.40
CA THR A 10 -12.19 -1.76 6.62
C THR A 10 -12.38 -0.44 7.35
N ASN A 11 -13.57 -0.19 7.89
CA ASN A 11 -13.86 1.03 8.63
C ASN A 11 -12.99 1.15 9.89
N LYS A 12 -12.77 0.04 10.58
CA LYS A 12 -11.94 0.02 11.79
C LYS A 12 -10.49 0.29 11.46
N ILE A 13 -9.97 -0.31 10.41
CA ILE A 13 -8.60 -0.07 9.92
C ILE A 13 -8.45 1.41 9.56
N LYS A 14 -9.41 1.95 8.83
CA LYS A 14 -9.40 3.37 8.46
C LYS A 14 -9.36 4.28 9.69
N GLU A 15 -10.17 4.00 10.71
CA GLU A 15 -10.15 4.78 11.95
C GLU A 15 -8.79 4.75 12.64
N VAL A 16 -8.21 3.57 12.78
CA VAL A 16 -6.90 3.38 13.43
C VAL A 16 -5.82 4.16 12.69
N LEU A 17 -5.77 4.01 11.38
CA LEU A 17 -4.74 4.64 10.56
C LEU A 17 -4.93 6.16 10.47
N PHE A 18 -6.17 6.61 10.35
CA PHE A 18 -6.45 8.05 10.27
C PHE A 18 -6.08 8.77 11.57
N ALA A 19 -6.24 8.12 12.71
CA ALA A 19 -5.90 8.68 14.01
C ALA A 19 -4.40 8.85 14.23
N ASP A 20 -3.56 8.16 13.46
CA ASP A 20 -2.10 8.28 13.54
C ASP A 20 -1.64 9.50 12.73
N GLU A 21 -1.17 10.54 13.43
CA GLU A 21 -0.77 11.80 12.80
C GLU A 21 0.39 11.64 11.81
N ARG A 22 1.19 10.58 11.95
CA ARG A 22 2.32 10.33 11.06
C ARG A 22 1.88 9.87 9.68
N ILE A 23 0.70 9.27 9.57
CA ILE A 23 0.21 8.67 8.33
C ILE A 23 -0.45 9.74 7.45
N VAL A 24 0.10 9.96 6.25
CA VAL A 24 -0.40 10.94 5.29
C VAL A 24 -1.51 10.35 4.43
N PHE A 25 -1.32 9.14 3.92
CA PHE A 25 -2.37 8.43 3.18
C PHE A 25 -2.21 6.93 3.37
N ALA A 26 -3.29 6.20 3.09
CA ALA A 26 -3.33 4.76 3.24
C ALA A 26 -4.17 4.12 2.15
N TYR A 27 -3.74 2.93 1.71
CA TYR A 27 -4.40 2.08 0.72
C TYR A 27 -4.65 0.70 1.30
N VAL A 28 -5.70 0.04 0.81
CA VAL A 28 -5.88 -1.39 0.99
C VAL A 28 -5.72 -2.04 -0.39
N PHE A 29 -5.12 -3.23 -0.43
CA PHE A 29 -4.86 -3.92 -1.69
C PHE A 29 -4.84 -5.43 -1.46
N GLY A 30 -4.60 -6.21 -2.54
CA GLY A 30 -4.48 -7.65 -2.45
C GLY A 30 -5.78 -8.39 -2.28
N SER A 31 -5.72 -9.61 -1.71
CA SER A 31 -6.85 -10.52 -1.65
C SER A 31 -8.02 -10.00 -0.82
N PHE A 32 -7.76 -9.25 0.23
CA PHE A 32 -8.83 -8.68 1.07
C PHE A 32 -9.74 -7.74 0.26
N LEU A 33 -9.17 -7.02 -0.70
CA LEU A 33 -9.91 -6.12 -1.56
C LEU A 33 -10.64 -6.87 -2.67
N ASN A 34 -9.99 -7.86 -3.30
CA ASN A 34 -10.41 -8.42 -4.57
C ASN A 34 -11.00 -9.84 -4.52
N SER A 35 -10.87 -10.55 -3.41
CA SER A 35 -11.29 -11.94 -3.30
C SER A 35 -12.38 -12.13 -2.25
N PRO A 36 -13.40 -12.98 -2.53
CA PRO A 36 -14.40 -13.33 -1.51
C PRO A 36 -13.78 -14.12 -0.35
N SER A 37 -12.68 -14.82 -0.61
CA SER A 37 -11.94 -15.58 0.40
C SER A 37 -10.52 -15.04 0.48
N TYR A 38 -10.25 -14.15 1.43
CA TYR A 38 -8.93 -13.55 1.57
C TYR A 38 -8.07 -14.32 2.56
N ARG A 39 -6.74 -14.24 2.37
CA ARG A 39 -5.75 -14.82 3.30
C ARG A 39 -5.24 -13.78 4.28
N ASP A 40 -4.87 -12.62 3.75
CA ASP A 40 -4.26 -11.54 4.49
C ASP A 40 -4.99 -10.24 4.22
N ILE A 41 -4.84 -9.30 5.15
CA ILE A 41 -5.31 -7.94 4.96
C ILE A 41 -4.08 -7.10 4.68
N ASP A 42 -3.90 -6.71 3.43
CA ASP A 42 -2.75 -5.93 2.97
C ASP A 42 -3.11 -4.44 2.94
N ALA A 43 -2.36 -3.64 3.68
CA ALA A 43 -2.53 -2.19 3.67
C ALA A 43 -1.18 -1.50 3.50
N GLY A 44 -1.17 -0.48 2.66
CA GLY A 44 0.00 0.35 2.42
C GLY A 44 -0.20 1.72 3.05
N ILE A 45 0.80 2.21 3.76
CA ILE A 45 0.75 3.51 4.41
C ILE A 45 1.96 4.35 4.03
N TYR A 46 1.72 5.64 3.86
CA TYR A 46 2.78 6.61 3.61
C TYR A 46 2.91 7.51 4.82
N LEU A 47 4.11 7.58 5.39
CA LEU A 47 4.40 8.36 6.58
C LEU A 47 5.04 9.71 6.21
N ASP A 48 4.74 10.74 6.99
CA ASP A 48 5.32 12.06 6.78
C ASP A 48 6.85 12.03 6.87
N LYS A 49 7.36 11.35 7.90
CA LYS A 49 8.81 11.16 8.10
C LYS A 49 9.09 9.79 8.68
N ILE A 50 10.03 9.09 8.07
CA ILE A 50 10.52 7.83 8.60
C ILE A 50 11.90 7.53 8.04
N ALA A 51 12.80 7.02 8.88
CA ALA A 51 14.10 6.53 8.43
C ALA A 51 13.97 5.07 7.96
N ARG A 52 14.77 4.68 6.98
CA ARG A 52 14.77 3.30 6.48
C ARG A 52 14.91 2.26 7.58
N LYS A 53 15.76 2.52 8.54
CA LYS A 53 16.03 1.59 9.66
C LYS A 53 14.82 1.36 10.55
N ASP A 54 13.84 2.27 10.53
CA ASP A 54 12.67 2.22 11.40
C ASP A 54 11.44 1.60 10.71
N VAL A 55 11.55 1.23 9.44
CA VAL A 55 10.42 0.70 8.65
C VAL A 55 9.84 -0.57 9.27
N PHE A 56 10.68 -1.55 9.58
CA PHE A 56 10.22 -2.82 10.13
C PHE A 56 9.49 -2.62 11.47
N ASP A 57 10.06 -1.83 12.37
CA ASP A 57 9.46 -1.56 13.67
C ASP A 57 8.14 -0.79 13.53
N GLY A 58 8.09 0.15 12.61
CA GLY A 58 6.87 0.91 12.32
C GLY A 58 5.76 0.03 11.78
N GLU A 59 6.08 -0.86 10.86
CA GLU A 59 5.12 -1.81 10.29
C GLU A 59 4.57 -2.73 11.38
N LEU A 60 5.43 -3.24 12.24
CA LEU A 60 5.02 -4.11 13.34
C LEU A 60 4.15 -3.39 14.37
N GLU A 61 4.52 -2.18 14.75
CA GLU A 61 3.76 -1.35 15.68
C GLU A 61 2.33 -1.12 15.19
N ILE A 62 2.19 -0.73 13.92
CA ILE A 62 0.88 -0.43 13.34
C ILE A 62 0.07 -1.71 13.15
N SER A 63 0.72 -2.81 12.76
CA SER A 63 0.07 -4.12 12.65
C SER A 63 -0.55 -4.56 13.98
N LYS A 64 0.16 -4.34 15.08
CA LYS A 64 -0.36 -4.65 16.42
C LYS A 64 -1.57 -3.81 16.76
N LYS A 65 -1.55 -2.53 16.45
CA LYS A 65 -2.69 -1.63 16.71
C LYS A 65 -3.93 -2.08 15.95
N ILE A 66 -3.77 -2.46 14.69
CA ILE A 66 -4.88 -2.94 13.87
C ILE A 66 -5.39 -4.28 14.38
N SER A 67 -4.48 -5.21 14.70
CA SER A 67 -4.83 -6.51 15.25
C SER A 67 -5.68 -6.38 16.52
N GLU A 68 -5.28 -5.52 17.43
CA GLU A 68 -6.01 -5.27 18.66
C GLU A 68 -7.37 -4.62 18.41
N ALA A 69 -7.40 -3.60 17.54
CA ALA A 69 -8.63 -2.87 17.25
C ALA A 69 -9.66 -3.72 16.53
N CYS A 70 -9.22 -4.60 15.63
CA CYS A 70 -10.10 -5.47 14.85
C CYS A 70 -10.36 -6.83 15.51
N GLU A 71 -9.67 -7.13 16.60
CA GLU A 71 -9.73 -8.43 17.28
C GLU A 71 -9.42 -9.57 16.30
N LEU A 72 -8.37 -9.38 15.50
CA LEU A 72 -7.90 -10.35 14.52
C LEU A 72 -6.47 -10.77 14.85
N PRO A 73 -6.08 -12.01 14.49
CA PRO A 73 -4.69 -12.42 14.65
C PRO A 73 -3.74 -11.51 13.87
N ILE A 74 -2.61 -11.18 14.49
CA ILE A 74 -1.62 -10.32 13.85
C ILE A 74 -1.08 -10.92 12.54
N ASP A 75 -1.08 -12.23 12.43
CA ASP A 75 -0.63 -12.95 11.23
C ASP A 75 -1.46 -12.61 9.99
N LEU A 76 -2.70 -12.15 10.19
CA LEU A 76 -3.58 -11.76 9.08
C LEU A 76 -3.33 -10.32 8.62
N ILE A 77 -2.57 -9.54 9.39
CA ILE A 77 -2.36 -8.13 9.12
C ILE A 77 -0.99 -7.93 8.48
N ASP A 78 -0.97 -7.43 7.25
CA ASP A 78 0.28 -7.14 6.54
C ASP A 78 0.31 -5.65 6.20
N ILE A 79 1.06 -4.90 6.99
CA ILE A 79 1.23 -3.46 6.79
C ILE A 79 2.56 -3.22 6.08
N LYS A 80 2.49 -2.46 4.98
CA LYS A 80 3.67 -2.05 4.21
C LYS A 80 3.81 -0.54 4.25
N ILE A 81 4.98 -0.06 4.69
CA ILE A 81 5.31 1.37 4.60
C ILE A 81 5.77 1.64 3.18
N LEU A 82 5.09 2.58 2.52
CA LEU A 82 5.29 2.83 1.09
C LEU A 82 6.45 3.77 0.77
N ASN A 83 6.99 4.46 1.78
CA ASN A 83 8.00 5.50 1.59
C ASN A 83 9.23 5.05 0.82
N PHE A 84 9.66 3.81 0.99
CA PHE A 84 10.85 3.26 0.34
C PHE A 84 10.55 2.05 -0.54
N ALA A 85 9.27 1.82 -0.84
CA ALA A 85 8.87 0.66 -1.63
C ALA A 85 9.33 0.81 -3.09
N PRO A 86 9.65 -0.32 -3.76
CA PRO A 86 10.03 -0.28 -5.18
C PRO A 86 8.91 0.29 -6.05
N GLY A 87 9.31 0.94 -7.15
CA GLY A 87 8.35 1.60 -8.05
C GLY A 87 7.29 0.68 -8.62
N HIS A 88 7.66 -0.56 -8.97
CA HIS A 88 6.68 -1.53 -9.49
C HIS A 88 5.64 -1.93 -8.45
N PHE A 89 6.04 -2.03 -7.18
CA PHE A 89 5.12 -2.31 -6.09
C PHE A 89 4.17 -1.14 -5.87
N LEU A 90 4.71 0.09 -5.81
CA LEU A 90 3.90 1.31 -5.67
C LEU A 90 2.90 1.44 -6.80
N ASN A 91 3.34 1.23 -8.03
CA ASN A 91 2.47 1.33 -9.20
C ASN A 91 1.30 0.34 -9.09
N ASN A 92 1.57 -0.89 -8.64
CA ASN A 92 0.53 -1.89 -8.43
C ASN A 92 -0.47 -1.46 -7.36
N VAL A 93 0.01 -0.93 -6.23
CA VAL A 93 -0.85 -0.45 -5.15
C VAL A 93 -1.76 0.67 -5.63
N PHE A 94 -1.21 1.67 -6.30
CA PHE A 94 -1.99 2.82 -6.78
C PHE A 94 -2.98 2.45 -7.88
N LYS A 95 -2.62 1.51 -8.73
CA LYS A 95 -3.42 1.11 -9.88
C LYS A 95 -4.56 0.16 -9.51
N ASN A 96 -4.26 -0.81 -8.64
CA ASN A 96 -5.17 -1.92 -8.33
C ASN A 96 -5.73 -1.85 -6.91
N GLY A 97 -5.16 -1.06 -6.03
CA GLY A 97 -5.64 -0.88 -4.67
C GLY A 97 -6.75 0.15 -4.56
N ALA A 98 -7.29 0.27 -3.35
CA ALA A 98 -8.30 1.27 -3.03
C ALA A 98 -7.79 2.20 -1.94
N VAL A 99 -7.94 3.51 -2.14
CA VAL A 99 -7.52 4.49 -1.14
C VAL A 99 -8.48 4.46 0.04
N LEU A 100 -7.93 4.36 1.25
CA LEU A 100 -8.71 4.48 2.48
C LEU A 100 -8.92 5.95 2.83
N PHE A 101 -7.85 6.74 2.76
CA PHE A 101 -7.92 8.19 2.97
C PHE A 101 -6.62 8.83 2.48
N SER A 102 -6.69 10.16 2.31
CA SER A 102 -5.50 10.97 2.06
C SER A 102 -5.66 12.30 2.80
N LYS A 103 -4.66 12.65 3.59
CA LYS A 103 -4.60 13.94 4.30
C LYS A 103 -3.87 15.01 3.49
N ASN A 104 -3.25 14.63 2.37
CA ASN A 104 -2.54 15.54 1.47
C ASN A 104 -2.66 15.02 0.04
N GLU A 105 -3.72 15.45 -0.62
CA GLU A 105 -4.04 15.01 -1.98
C GLU A 105 -3.01 15.48 -3.00
N LYS A 106 -2.40 16.63 -2.79
CA LYS A 106 -1.34 17.16 -3.66
C LYS A 106 -0.13 16.24 -3.66
N LEU A 107 0.30 15.82 -2.47
CA LEU A 107 1.43 14.92 -2.32
C LEU A 107 1.11 13.55 -2.92
N LEU A 108 -0.07 13.02 -2.64
CA LEU A 108 -0.48 11.72 -3.19
C LEU A 108 -0.49 11.75 -4.72
N SER A 109 -1.09 12.79 -5.31
CA SER A 109 -1.15 12.93 -6.78
C SER A 109 0.26 13.02 -7.38
N LYS A 110 1.16 13.74 -6.73
CA LYS A 110 2.55 13.85 -7.18
C LYS A 110 3.26 12.50 -7.17
N ILE A 111 3.09 11.74 -6.09
CA ILE A 111 3.72 10.42 -5.95
C ILE A 111 3.16 9.44 -7.00
N ILE A 112 1.84 9.45 -7.21
CA ILE A 112 1.21 8.61 -8.24
C ILE A 112 1.75 8.96 -9.62
N GLU A 113 1.84 10.24 -9.94
CA GLU A 113 2.36 10.71 -11.23
C GLU A 113 3.81 10.29 -11.44
N GLU A 114 4.68 10.53 -10.47
CA GLU A 114 6.09 10.15 -10.55
C GLU A 114 6.25 8.63 -10.71
N THR A 115 5.47 7.86 -9.96
CA THR A 115 5.50 6.40 -10.01
C THR A 115 5.08 5.88 -11.39
N SER A 116 4.01 6.44 -11.95
CA SER A 116 3.51 6.07 -13.28
C SER A 116 4.50 6.42 -14.38
N LEU A 117 5.11 7.61 -14.31
CA LEU A 117 6.11 8.03 -15.29
C LEU A 117 7.35 7.13 -15.26
N ASN A 118 7.81 6.77 -14.08
CA ASN A 118 8.95 5.85 -13.92
C ASN A 118 8.63 4.47 -14.48
N ALA A 119 7.43 3.96 -14.26
CA ALA A 119 6.99 2.68 -14.80
C ALA A 119 6.98 2.70 -16.33
N ILE A 120 6.46 3.76 -16.94
CA ILE A 120 6.43 3.93 -18.40
C ILE A 120 7.86 4.01 -18.95
N ALA A 121 8.74 4.78 -18.31
CA ALA A 121 10.14 4.89 -18.73
C ALA A 121 10.87 3.55 -18.66
N ASN A 122 10.66 2.80 -17.60
CA ASN A 122 11.29 1.49 -17.43
C ASN A 122 10.81 0.50 -18.48
N GLU A 123 9.53 0.50 -18.84
CA GLU A 123 9.01 -0.32 -19.93
C GLU A 123 9.63 0.05 -21.27
N TYR A 124 9.77 1.34 -21.52
CA TYR A 124 10.40 1.84 -22.75
C TYR A 124 11.86 1.38 -22.85
N PHE A 125 12.65 1.55 -21.79
CA PHE A 125 14.05 1.14 -21.79
C PHE A 125 14.20 -0.37 -21.91
N ALA A 126 13.33 -1.14 -21.26
CA ALA A 126 13.34 -2.60 -21.40
C ALA A 126 13.08 -3.01 -22.85
N TYR A 127 12.10 -2.39 -23.49
CA TYR A 127 11.77 -2.64 -24.90
C TYR A 127 12.94 -2.32 -25.80
N GLN A 128 13.61 -1.18 -25.62
CA GLN A 128 14.76 -0.80 -26.41
C GLN A 128 15.92 -1.79 -26.26
N SER A 129 16.18 -2.24 -25.03
CA SER A 129 17.22 -3.22 -24.76
C SER A 129 16.95 -4.55 -25.48
N LEU A 130 15.70 -5.03 -25.45
CA LEU A 130 15.31 -6.26 -26.15
C LEU A 130 15.44 -6.10 -27.66
N LYS A 131 15.09 -4.95 -28.19
CA LYS A 131 15.19 -4.66 -29.61
C LYS A 131 16.64 -4.71 -30.10
N GLU A 132 17.58 -4.22 -29.30
CA GLU A 132 19.02 -4.27 -29.62
C GLU A 132 19.56 -5.69 -29.60
N LEU A 133 19.00 -6.59 -28.78
CA LEU A 133 19.44 -7.97 -28.68
C LEU A 133 18.96 -8.88 -29.81
N VAL A 134 17.93 -8.45 -30.54
CA VAL A 134 17.36 -9.26 -31.63
C VAL A 134 18.18 -9.05 -32.90
N PRO A 135 18.69 -10.13 -33.52
CA PRO A 135 19.42 -10.02 -34.80
C PRO A 135 18.50 -9.47 -35.88
N LYS A 136 19.04 -8.57 -36.67
CA LYS A 136 18.30 -7.97 -37.78
C LYS A 136 18.42 -8.82 -39.02
#